data_9975635190df9f34d1e7130037f95802
#
_entry.id   9975635190df9f34d1e7130037f95802
#
_cell.length_a   1.000
_cell.length_b   1.000
_cell.length_c   1.000
_cell.angle_alpha   90.00
_cell.angle_beta   90.00
_cell.angle_gamma   90.00
#
_symmetry.space_group_name_H-M   'P 1'
#
loop_
_entity.id
_entity.type
_entity.pdbx_description
1 polymer ?
#
loop_
_entity_poly.entity_id
_entity_poly.type
_entity_poly.pdbx_seq_one_letter_code
_entity_poly.pdbx_strand_id
1 'polypeptide(L)'
;MGLIGMDLDSAIRLPRGLGADSPRSLFSLCAQIMATKDRVDLDASELTYIDPLGMATLRALLEGVLETRRVCIHFLPKNLTSYLARMDFFKDLDIEGVDLTGIGNRQDRSGSLLEITKVTEHHHAEMIASKLASALTGRLTQSAPDAPANEATGRNEFDSYRAPIEYALKELLENSLTHARREGCANAAVWVACQYYPKLNLVRMAIVDNGCGILATLQRHPLLAEKTHLRAIEAALKPRISCNRGAMAAVFGVENQGIGLTTTAEIARVAGGGILLASGNAVLETRPGKQIELDTEVWRGVSIGFFCDRRLLPQVSVSALLPEDPANAAEVDLDDMLNFR
;
A
#
# COMPACT_ATOMS: atom_id res chain seq x y z
N MET A 1 25.34 23.71 27.20
CA MET A 1 24.92 22.30 27.15
C MET A 1 25.69 21.66 26.00
N GLY A 2 26.70 20.85 26.30
CA GLY A 2 27.73 20.45 25.35
C GLY A 2 27.15 19.55 24.26
N LEU A 3 27.54 19.79 23.04
CA LEU A 3 27.43 18.83 21.90
C LEU A 3 28.29 17.61 22.31
N ILE A 4 27.63 16.55 22.82
CA ILE A 4 28.22 15.23 22.95
C ILE A 4 28.67 14.87 21.53
N GLY A 5 29.96 14.57 21.36
CA GLY A 5 30.57 14.33 20.06
C GLY A 5 29.76 13.34 19.24
N MET A 6 29.14 13.87 18.18
CA MET A 6 28.42 13.10 17.20
C MET A 6 29.46 12.46 16.28
N ASP A 7 29.56 11.14 16.33
CA ASP A 7 30.28 10.37 15.33
C ASP A 7 29.37 10.22 14.10
N LEU A 8 29.35 11.27 13.26
CA LEU A 8 28.58 11.29 12.01
C LEU A 8 29.11 10.28 10.99
N ASP A 9 30.31 9.76 11.17
CA ASP A 9 30.89 8.75 10.29
C ASP A 9 30.15 7.41 10.34
N SER A 10 29.38 7.19 11.41
CA SER A 10 28.55 5.98 11.60
C SER A 10 27.07 6.16 11.21
N ALA A 11 26.63 7.36 10.86
CA ALA A 11 25.25 7.64 10.51
C ALA A 11 24.88 7.00 9.15
N ILE A 12 23.67 6.42 9.09
CA ILE A 12 23.11 5.88 7.84
C ILE A 12 22.65 7.05 6.97
N ARG A 13 23.26 7.18 5.81
CA ARG A 13 22.94 8.26 4.88
C ARG A 13 21.68 7.96 4.09
N LEU A 14 20.67 8.84 4.17
CA LEU A 14 19.45 8.75 3.38
C LEU A 14 19.76 9.12 1.91
N PRO A 15 19.29 8.32 0.93
CA PRO A 15 19.47 8.64 -0.48
C PRO A 15 18.64 9.87 -0.87
N ARG A 16 18.98 10.49 -2.01
CA ARG A 16 18.31 11.70 -2.52
C ARG A 16 16.81 11.52 -2.73
N GLY A 17 16.38 10.32 -3.10
CA GLY A 17 14.97 9.97 -3.30
C GLY A 17 14.62 8.66 -2.63
N LEU A 18 13.47 8.62 -1.94
CA LEU A 18 12.90 7.43 -1.30
C LEU A 18 11.50 7.18 -1.83
N GLY A 19 11.28 6.03 -2.45
CA GLY A 19 9.97 5.64 -2.94
C GLY A 19 9.99 4.68 -4.12
N ALA A 20 8.89 4.65 -4.85
CA ALA A 20 8.67 3.71 -5.95
C ALA A 20 9.64 3.88 -7.13
N ASP A 21 10.20 5.08 -7.33
CA ASP A 21 11.18 5.31 -8.41
C ASP A 21 12.60 4.82 -8.05
N SER A 22 12.85 4.54 -6.78
CA SER A 22 14.16 4.06 -6.27
C SER A 22 13.99 2.91 -5.27
N PRO A 23 13.32 1.82 -5.64
CA PRO A 23 12.96 0.77 -4.69
C PRO A 23 14.18 0.07 -4.09
N ARG A 24 15.25 -0.15 -4.87
CA ARG A 24 16.50 -0.72 -4.34
C ARG A 24 17.07 0.13 -3.21
N SER A 25 17.12 1.45 -3.39
CA SER A 25 17.63 2.38 -2.37
C SER A 25 16.75 2.37 -1.11
N LEU A 26 15.42 2.38 -1.27
CA LEU A 26 14.46 2.33 -0.17
C LEU A 26 14.64 1.06 0.68
N PHE A 27 14.63 -0.12 0.04
CA PHE A 27 14.68 -1.38 0.76
C PHE A 27 16.08 -1.72 1.28
N SER A 28 17.16 -1.28 0.60
CA SER A 28 18.51 -1.38 1.15
C SER A 28 18.68 -0.49 2.40
N LEU A 29 18.06 0.68 2.42
CA LEU A 29 18.01 1.53 3.62
C LEU A 29 17.28 0.80 4.77
N CYS A 30 16.12 0.19 4.49
CA CYS A 30 15.40 -0.60 5.50
C CYS A 30 16.29 -1.70 6.10
N ALA A 31 17.03 -2.44 5.27
CA ALA A 31 17.95 -3.47 5.74
C ALA A 31 19.07 -2.90 6.62
N GLN A 32 19.66 -1.76 6.26
CA GLN A 32 20.68 -1.09 7.05
C GLN A 32 20.15 -0.67 8.43
N ILE A 33 18.95 -0.06 8.47
CA ILE A 33 18.30 0.34 9.73
C ILE A 33 18.03 -0.89 10.61
N MET A 34 17.53 -1.97 10.02
CA MET A 34 17.26 -3.21 10.77
C MET A 34 18.53 -3.87 11.32
N ALA A 35 19.65 -3.81 10.59
CA ALA A 35 20.93 -4.37 11.00
C ALA A 35 21.59 -3.59 12.13
N THR A 36 21.22 -2.33 12.38
CA THR A 36 21.74 -1.50 13.48
C THR A 36 21.24 -2.04 14.81
N LYS A 37 22.14 -2.24 15.78
CA LYS A 37 21.79 -2.85 17.08
C LYS A 37 21.39 -1.84 18.14
N ASP A 38 22.02 -0.68 18.11
CA ASP A 38 21.88 0.35 19.14
C ASP A 38 21.01 1.51 18.62
N ARG A 39 21.46 2.72 18.83
CA ARG A 39 20.84 3.94 18.30
C ARG A 39 20.91 3.97 16.77
N VAL A 40 19.84 4.42 16.15
CA VAL A 40 19.76 4.64 14.70
C VAL A 40 19.93 6.13 14.43
N ASP A 41 21.06 6.51 13.84
CA ASP A 41 21.34 7.86 13.38
C ASP A 41 21.19 7.93 11.87
N LEU A 42 20.29 8.78 11.37
CA LEU A 42 19.97 8.96 9.95
C LEU A 42 20.45 10.34 9.49
N ASP A 43 21.32 10.39 8.50
CA ASP A 43 21.72 11.63 7.86
C ASP A 43 20.82 11.94 6.66
N ALA A 44 19.96 12.94 6.80
CA ALA A 44 19.00 13.36 5.78
C ALA A 44 19.49 14.54 4.92
N SER A 45 20.75 14.90 4.99
CA SER A 45 21.29 16.07 4.28
C SER A 45 21.12 16.03 2.75
N GLU A 46 21.16 14.83 2.15
CA GLU A 46 20.99 14.63 0.72
C GLU A 46 19.53 14.35 0.31
N LEU A 47 18.62 14.09 1.26
CA LEU A 47 17.25 13.76 0.94
C LEU A 47 16.52 14.97 0.32
N THR A 48 16.02 14.80 -0.90
CA THR A 48 15.29 15.85 -1.62
C THR A 48 13.85 15.49 -1.91
N TYR A 49 13.52 14.20 -1.90
CA TYR A 49 12.18 13.70 -2.26
C TYR A 49 11.87 12.39 -1.54
N ILE A 50 10.63 12.28 -1.09
CA ILE A 50 10.06 11.05 -0.55
C ILE A 50 8.59 10.96 -0.99
N ASP A 51 8.18 9.80 -1.53
CA ASP A 51 6.80 9.56 -1.95
C ASP A 51 5.99 8.76 -0.90
N PRO A 52 4.69 8.52 -1.11
CA PRO A 52 3.87 7.75 -0.19
C PRO A 52 4.44 6.37 0.16
N LEU A 53 5.05 5.64 -0.80
CA LEU A 53 5.67 4.34 -0.52
C LEU A 53 6.85 4.47 0.42
N GLY A 54 7.76 5.41 0.12
CA GLY A 54 8.92 5.69 0.98
C GLY A 54 8.51 6.11 2.38
N MET A 55 7.52 7.00 2.48
CA MET A 55 7.01 7.49 3.77
C MET A 55 6.36 6.38 4.59
N ALA A 56 5.42 5.62 4.01
CA ALA A 56 4.70 4.57 4.73
C ALA A 56 5.64 3.44 5.17
N THR A 57 6.57 3.02 4.28
CA THR A 57 7.56 1.98 4.59
C THR A 57 8.51 2.43 5.72
N LEU A 58 9.06 3.64 5.59
CA LEU A 58 9.98 4.16 6.62
C LEU A 58 9.26 4.41 7.95
N ARG A 59 8.02 4.92 7.91
CA ARG A 59 7.18 5.10 9.10
C ARG A 59 6.93 3.77 9.82
N ALA A 60 6.50 2.74 9.09
CA ALA A 60 6.26 1.41 9.65
C ALA A 60 7.53 0.80 10.27
N LEU A 61 8.68 0.98 9.60
CA LEU A 61 9.96 0.52 10.10
C LEU A 61 10.37 1.24 11.38
N LEU A 62 10.37 2.58 11.37
CA LEU A 62 10.83 3.38 12.51
C LEU A 62 9.94 3.21 13.74
N GLU A 63 8.65 2.98 13.57
CA GLU A 63 7.76 2.69 14.69
C GLU A 63 8.17 1.41 15.41
N GLY A 64 8.48 0.32 14.68
CA GLY A 64 8.99 -0.91 15.28
C GLY A 64 10.40 -0.76 15.86
N VAL A 65 11.26 0.05 15.25
CA VAL A 65 12.61 0.35 15.76
C VAL A 65 12.55 1.10 17.09
N LEU A 66 11.64 2.07 17.20
CA LEU A 66 11.48 2.90 18.41
C LEU A 66 10.99 2.12 19.65
N GLU A 67 10.42 0.92 19.46
CA GLU A 67 10.07 0.04 20.60
C GLU A 67 11.31 -0.40 21.42
N THR A 68 12.47 -0.47 20.80
CA THR A 68 13.70 -1.00 21.41
C THR A 68 14.93 -0.11 21.30
N ARG A 69 14.91 0.88 20.42
CA ARG A 69 16.07 1.71 20.06
C ARG A 69 15.66 3.18 19.93
N ARG A 70 16.64 4.08 20.10
CA ARG A 70 16.45 5.50 19.79
C ARG A 70 16.71 5.76 18.32
N VAL A 71 15.97 6.72 17.76
CA VAL A 71 16.14 7.18 16.38
C VAL A 71 16.40 8.68 16.40
N CYS A 72 17.42 9.10 15.66
CA CYS A 72 17.69 10.50 15.43
C CYS A 72 17.80 10.77 13.93
N ILE A 73 17.15 11.84 13.45
CA ILE A 73 17.29 12.31 12.08
C ILE A 73 18.05 13.63 12.07
N HIS A 74 19.21 13.62 11.43
CA HIS A 74 20.07 14.77 11.31
C HIS A 74 19.87 15.48 9.96
N PHE A 75 20.01 16.80 9.98
CA PHE A 75 20.04 17.65 8.77
C PHE A 75 18.82 17.52 7.84
N LEU A 76 17.66 17.18 8.39
CA LEU A 76 16.44 17.13 7.58
C LEU A 76 16.08 18.53 7.04
N PRO A 77 15.98 18.71 5.71
CA PRO A 77 15.63 20.01 5.12
C PRO A 77 14.26 20.51 5.58
N LYS A 78 14.13 21.80 5.90
CA LYS A 78 12.87 22.40 6.45
C LYS A 78 11.64 22.17 5.58
N ASN A 79 11.78 22.22 4.26
CA ASN A 79 10.69 21.95 3.34
C ASN A 79 10.20 20.49 3.44
N LEU A 80 11.14 19.54 3.58
CA LEU A 80 10.77 18.12 3.81
C LEU A 80 10.22 17.89 5.21
N THR A 81 10.77 18.55 6.24
CA THR A 81 10.20 18.51 7.59
C THR A 81 8.74 18.92 7.59
N SER A 82 8.42 20.07 6.96
CA SER A 82 7.04 20.55 6.83
C SER A 82 6.14 19.60 6.05
N TYR A 83 6.66 19.02 4.98
CA TYR A 83 5.92 18.04 4.18
C TYR A 83 5.66 16.74 4.95
N LEU A 84 6.68 16.18 5.59
CA LEU A 84 6.55 14.96 6.38
C LEU A 84 5.61 15.15 7.60
N ALA A 85 5.70 16.30 8.25
CA ALA A 85 4.77 16.67 9.31
C ALA A 85 3.33 16.81 8.79
N ARG A 86 3.15 17.39 7.59
CA ARG A 86 1.84 17.47 6.92
C ARG A 86 1.26 16.09 6.63
N MET A 87 2.14 15.10 6.34
CA MET A 87 1.78 13.72 6.07
C MET A 87 1.64 12.85 7.32
N ASP A 88 1.65 13.41 8.51
CA ASP A 88 1.62 12.70 9.80
C ASP A 88 2.77 11.72 10.03
N PHE A 89 3.90 11.92 9.34
CA PHE A 89 5.06 11.04 9.46
C PHE A 89 5.61 10.97 10.89
N PHE A 90 5.69 12.11 11.58
CA PHE A 90 6.24 12.22 12.94
C PHE A 90 5.19 12.02 14.04
N LYS A 91 3.91 11.89 13.69
CA LYS A 91 2.83 11.76 14.67
C LYS A 91 3.04 10.54 15.54
N ASP A 92 3.00 10.73 16.86
CA ASP A 92 3.17 9.67 17.87
C ASP A 92 4.53 8.91 17.77
N LEU A 93 5.56 9.51 17.15
CA LEU A 93 6.94 9.02 17.15
C LEU A 93 7.85 9.95 17.93
N ASP A 94 8.66 9.38 18.80
CA ASP A 94 9.73 10.10 19.52
C ASP A 94 11.04 10.03 18.73
N ILE A 95 11.18 10.91 17.73
CA ILE A 95 12.35 11.01 16.86
C ILE A 95 13.15 12.24 17.25
N GLU A 96 14.40 12.03 17.67
CA GLU A 96 15.34 13.09 18.01
C GLU A 96 15.82 13.85 16.74
N GLY A 97 16.25 15.09 16.92
CA GLY A 97 16.90 15.89 15.87
C GLY A 97 15.97 16.58 14.87
N VAL A 98 14.65 16.40 15.00
CA VAL A 98 13.65 17.02 14.12
C VAL A 98 13.00 18.21 14.84
N ASP A 99 13.08 19.39 14.21
CA ASP A 99 12.39 20.59 14.70
C ASP A 99 11.03 20.75 14.03
N LEU A 100 9.97 20.52 14.78
CA LEU A 100 8.57 20.67 14.34
C LEU A 100 7.96 22.03 14.71
N THR A 101 8.74 22.96 15.24
CA THR A 101 8.26 24.29 15.61
C THR A 101 7.88 25.12 14.37
N GLY A 102 6.80 25.89 14.47
CA GLY A 102 6.35 26.77 13.37
C GLY A 102 5.70 26.08 12.18
N ILE A 103 5.36 24.79 12.29
CA ILE A 103 4.58 24.10 11.25
C ILE A 103 3.15 24.65 11.30
N GLY A 104 2.72 25.26 10.18
CA GLY A 104 1.45 25.98 10.07
C GLY A 104 0.21 25.08 10.11
N ASN A 105 -0.98 25.73 10.13
CA ASN A 105 -2.26 25.04 10.10
C ASN A 105 -2.47 24.22 8.83
N ARG A 106 -3.04 23.03 8.99
CA ARG A 106 -3.36 22.12 7.90
C ARG A 106 -4.60 22.60 7.13
N GLN A 107 -4.49 22.65 5.81
CA GLN A 107 -5.66 22.81 4.94
C GLN A 107 -6.25 21.44 4.62
N ASP A 108 -7.57 21.35 4.49
CA ASP A 108 -8.21 20.14 3.97
C ASP A 108 -7.81 19.88 2.52
N ARG A 109 -7.30 18.68 2.24
CA ARG A 109 -6.90 18.20 0.92
C ARG A 109 -7.34 16.75 0.67
N SER A 110 -8.41 16.32 1.32
CA SER A 110 -8.92 14.95 1.28
C SER A 110 -9.21 14.43 -0.14
N GLY A 111 -9.49 15.33 -1.11
CA GLY A 111 -9.62 14.98 -2.53
C GLY A 111 -8.29 14.79 -3.29
N SER A 112 -7.14 14.93 -2.62
CA SER A 112 -5.82 14.83 -3.28
C SER A 112 -4.73 14.24 -2.40
N LEU A 113 -5.03 14.01 -1.12
CA LEU A 113 -4.05 13.55 -0.15
C LEU A 113 -4.74 12.78 0.96
N LEU A 114 -4.15 11.65 1.35
CA LEU A 114 -4.40 10.96 2.60
C LEU A 114 -3.08 10.87 3.35
N GLU A 115 -3.04 11.44 4.55
CA GLU A 115 -1.92 11.36 5.47
C GLU A 115 -1.66 9.90 5.86
N ILE A 116 -0.44 9.62 6.33
CA ILE A 116 -0.09 8.29 6.82
C ILE A 116 -1.06 7.90 7.93
N THR A 117 -1.82 6.86 7.67
CA THR A 117 -2.85 6.34 8.57
C THR A 117 -2.52 4.89 8.92
N LYS A 118 -2.39 4.61 10.21
CA LYS A 118 -2.20 3.24 10.71
C LYS A 118 -3.56 2.57 10.88
N VAL A 119 -3.69 1.38 10.33
CA VAL A 119 -4.90 0.54 10.40
C VAL A 119 -4.56 -0.71 11.19
N THR A 120 -5.24 -0.88 12.33
CA THR A 120 -5.06 -2.03 13.22
C THR A 120 -6.31 -2.90 13.31
N GLU A 121 -7.48 -2.38 12.92
CA GLU A 121 -8.74 -3.07 13.06
C GLU A 121 -9.49 -3.19 11.74
N HIS A 122 -10.08 -4.36 11.47
CA HIS A 122 -10.81 -4.62 10.22
C HIS A 122 -11.98 -3.65 10.00
N HIS A 123 -12.68 -3.26 11.06
CA HIS A 123 -13.82 -2.35 10.95
C HIS A 123 -13.41 -0.92 10.51
N HIS A 124 -12.13 -0.57 10.58
CA HIS A 124 -11.63 0.70 10.03
C HIS A 124 -11.33 0.62 8.53
N ALA A 125 -11.23 -0.57 7.94
CA ALA A 125 -10.82 -0.74 6.54
C ALA A 125 -11.76 -0.01 5.58
N GLU A 126 -13.07 -0.07 5.80
CA GLU A 126 -14.07 0.60 4.96
C GLU A 126 -13.91 2.12 4.97
N MET A 127 -13.78 2.73 6.15
CA MET A 127 -13.57 4.17 6.28
C MET A 127 -12.26 4.61 5.61
N ILE A 128 -11.20 3.83 5.75
CA ILE A 128 -9.89 4.14 5.16
C ILE A 128 -9.93 3.93 3.65
N ALA A 129 -10.60 2.89 3.15
CA ALA A 129 -10.81 2.67 1.72
C ALA A 129 -11.55 3.86 1.08
N SER A 130 -12.58 4.38 1.76
CA SER A 130 -13.30 5.57 1.31
C SER A 130 -12.41 6.81 1.22
N LYS A 131 -11.55 7.05 2.21
CA LYS A 131 -10.57 8.14 2.19
C LYS A 131 -9.53 7.95 1.09
N LEU A 132 -9.02 6.74 0.89
CA LEU A 132 -8.10 6.41 -0.20
C LEU A 132 -8.76 6.64 -1.56
N ALA A 133 -9.99 6.15 -1.75
CA ALA A 133 -10.75 6.38 -2.97
C ALA A 133 -10.97 7.87 -3.24
N SER A 134 -11.24 8.69 -2.20
CA SER A 134 -11.36 10.14 -2.33
C SER A 134 -10.06 10.78 -2.81
N ALA A 135 -8.94 10.45 -2.19
CA ALA A 135 -7.62 10.98 -2.57
C ALA A 135 -7.19 10.51 -3.97
N LEU A 136 -7.50 9.27 -4.32
CA LEU A 136 -7.18 8.68 -5.62
C LEU A 136 -8.01 9.32 -6.75
N THR A 137 -9.33 9.39 -6.58
CA THR A 137 -10.25 9.82 -7.63
C THR A 137 -10.50 11.32 -7.67
N GLY A 138 -10.26 12.03 -6.57
CA GLY A 138 -10.62 13.44 -6.41
C GLY A 138 -12.09 13.67 -6.04
N ARG A 139 -12.85 12.63 -5.78
CA ARG A 139 -14.26 12.69 -5.42
C ARG A 139 -14.42 12.43 -3.93
N LEU A 140 -14.91 13.43 -3.18
CA LEU A 140 -14.87 13.41 -1.72
C LEU A 140 -15.95 12.53 -1.07
N THR A 141 -17.12 12.43 -1.68
CA THR A 141 -18.27 11.72 -1.11
C THR A 141 -19.13 11.08 -2.20
N GLN A 142 -20.09 10.28 -1.78
CA GLN A 142 -21.22 9.91 -2.62
C GLN A 142 -21.78 11.15 -3.28
N SER A 143 -22.00 11.10 -4.58
CA SER A 143 -22.90 12.04 -5.24
C SER A 143 -24.23 11.98 -4.51
N ALA A 144 -24.92 13.13 -4.41
CA ALA A 144 -26.28 13.15 -3.88
C ALA A 144 -27.09 12.02 -4.55
N PRO A 145 -28.00 11.35 -3.82
CA PRO A 145 -28.85 10.30 -4.40
C PRO A 145 -29.53 10.71 -5.71
N ASP A 146 -29.76 12.03 -5.87
CA ASP A 146 -30.38 12.65 -7.04
C ASP A 146 -29.36 13.13 -8.10
N ALA A 147 -28.07 12.76 -7.98
CA ALA A 147 -27.09 13.12 -9.01
C ALA A 147 -27.51 12.52 -10.37
N PRO A 148 -27.39 13.30 -11.47
CA PRO A 148 -27.83 12.84 -12.78
C PRO A 148 -27.08 11.56 -13.16
N ALA A 149 -27.82 10.52 -13.47
CA ALA A 149 -27.29 9.29 -14.01
C ALA A 149 -26.92 9.49 -15.49
N ASN A 150 -25.88 8.78 -15.92
CA ASN A 150 -25.55 8.70 -17.34
C ASN A 150 -26.73 8.01 -18.07
N GLU A 151 -27.29 8.68 -19.09
CA GLU A 151 -28.47 8.19 -19.81
C GLU A 151 -28.26 6.80 -20.45
N ALA A 152 -27.03 6.47 -20.84
CA ALA A 152 -26.73 5.19 -21.48
C ALA A 152 -26.56 4.03 -20.49
N THR A 153 -26.11 4.31 -19.26
CA THR A 153 -25.78 3.27 -18.26
C THR A 153 -26.74 3.22 -17.07
N GLY A 154 -27.56 4.25 -16.89
CA GLY A 154 -28.43 4.42 -15.72
C GLY A 154 -27.66 4.61 -14.39
N ARG A 155 -26.33 4.77 -14.44
CA ARG A 155 -25.46 4.89 -13.27
C ARG A 155 -24.96 6.31 -13.13
N ASN A 156 -24.91 6.80 -11.91
CA ASN A 156 -24.25 8.07 -11.63
C ASN A 156 -22.71 7.90 -11.60
N GLU A 157 -21.98 9.00 -11.55
CA GLU A 157 -20.51 8.99 -11.58
C GLU A 157 -19.91 8.24 -10.37
N PHE A 158 -20.57 8.29 -9.23
CA PHE A 158 -20.15 7.55 -8.04
C PHE A 158 -20.22 6.04 -8.27
N ASP A 159 -21.38 5.56 -8.72
CA ASP A 159 -21.62 4.12 -8.90
C ASP A 159 -20.77 3.51 -10.02
N SER A 160 -20.53 4.28 -11.10
CA SER A 160 -19.80 3.76 -12.26
C SER A 160 -18.27 3.72 -12.07
N TYR A 161 -17.76 4.54 -11.16
CA TYR A 161 -16.33 4.82 -11.12
C TYR A 161 -15.73 4.74 -9.72
N ARG A 162 -16.25 5.51 -8.74
CA ARG A 162 -15.63 5.61 -7.41
C ARG A 162 -15.93 4.40 -6.53
N ALA A 163 -17.18 3.95 -6.46
CA ALA A 163 -17.59 2.89 -5.55
C ALA A 163 -16.88 1.55 -5.85
N PRO A 164 -16.71 1.11 -7.11
CA PRO A 164 -15.94 -0.09 -7.42
C PRO A 164 -14.46 0.01 -7.00
N ILE A 165 -13.83 1.20 -7.12
CA ILE A 165 -12.46 1.43 -6.65
C ILE A 165 -12.41 1.33 -5.14
N GLU A 166 -13.36 1.96 -4.43
CA GLU A 166 -13.48 1.91 -2.98
C GLU A 166 -13.62 0.47 -2.47
N TYR A 167 -14.45 -0.33 -3.15
CA TYR A 167 -14.61 -1.75 -2.85
C TYR A 167 -13.28 -2.52 -3.01
N ALA A 168 -12.58 -2.36 -4.13
CA ALA A 168 -11.30 -3.02 -4.37
C ALA A 168 -10.24 -2.64 -3.31
N LEU A 169 -10.22 -1.37 -2.89
CA LEU A 169 -9.33 -0.90 -1.83
C LEU A 169 -9.71 -1.46 -0.46
N LYS A 170 -11.01 -1.58 -0.14
CA LYS A 170 -11.49 -2.21 1.09
C LYS A 170 -11.02 -3.66 1.16
N GLU A 171 -11.27 -4.44 0.12
CA GLU A 171 -10.82 -5.83 0.00
C GLU A 171 -9.30 -5.96 0.18
N LEU A 172 -8.53 -5.06 -0.46
CA LEU A 172 -7.07 -5.06 -0.35
C LEU A 172 -6.61 -4.78 1.08
N LEU A 173 -7.23 -3.84 1.79
CA LEU A 173 -6.89 -3.50 3.17
C LEU A 173 -7.25 -4.64 4.15
N GLU A 174 -8.44 -5.20 4.02
CA GLU A 174 -8.88 -6.33 4.84
C GLU A 174 -7.97 -7.56 4.64
N ASN A 175 -7.61 -7.83 3.39
CA ASN A 175 -6.67 -8.88 3.05
C ASN A 175 -5.27 -8.62 3.62
N SER A 176 -4.77 -7.39 3.52
CA SER A 176 -3.47 -7.01 4.08
C SER A 176 -3.43 -7.24 5.59
N LEU A 177 -4.45 -6.81 6.34
CA LEU A 177 -4.55 -7.05 7.79
C LEU A 177 -4.63 -8.55 8.11
N THR A 178 -5.47 -9.30 7.40
CA THR A 178 -5.65 -10.74 7.63
C THR A 178 -4.36 -11.51 7.38
N HIS A 179 -3.65 -11.20 6.29
CA HIS A 179 -2.43 -11.91 5.91
C HIS A 179 -1.24 -11.49 6.77
N ALA A 180 -1.11 -10.21 7.07
CA ALA A 180 -0.02 -9.69 7.90
C ALA A 180 0.04 -10.36 9.27
N ARG A 181 -1.10 -10.67 9.87
CA ARG A 181 -1.22 -11.22 11.23
C ARG A 181 -1.01 -12.72 11.36
N ARG A 182 -0.68 -13.41 10.28
CA ARG A 182 -0.39 -14.84 10.30
C ARG A 182 1.01 -15.14 10.82
N GLU A 183 1.32 -16.42 10.97
CA GLU A 183 2.65 -16.96 11.29
C GLU A 183 3.30 -16.24 12.50
N GLY A 184 2.50 -15.98 13.55
CA GLY A 184 2.97 -15.37 14.80
C GLY A 184 3.05 -13.84 14.80
N CYS A 185 2.59 -13.15 13.77
CA CYS A 185 2.59 -11.69 13.66
C CYS A 185 1.28 -11.05 14.14
N ALA A 186 0.69 -11.52 15.25
CA ALA A 186 -0.64 -11.10 15.72
C ALA A 186 -0.82 -9.58 15.87
N ASN A 187 0.25 -8.84 16.16
CA ASN A 187 0.25 -7.39 16.35
C ASN A 187 0.56 -6.61 15.07
N ALA A 188 0.64 -7.27 13.92
CA ALA A 188 0.90 -6.57 12.67
C ALA A 188 -0.18 -5.54 12.37
N ALA A 189 0.26 -4.42 11.79
CA ALA A 189 -0.58 -3.31 11.37
C ALA A 189 -0.32 -2.96 9.91
N VAL A 190 -1.21 -2.16 9.33
CA VAL A 190 -1.08 -1.65 7.96
C VAL A 190 -0.99 -0.13 8.00
N TRP A 191 -0.03 0.46 7.30
CA TRP A 191 0.10 1.90 7.09
C TRP A 191 -0.30 2.23 5.65
N VAL A 192 -1.12 3.24 5.50
CA VAL A 192 -1.57 3.71 4.19
C VAL A 192 -1.25 5.20 4.02
N ALA A 193 -0.95 5.59 2.80
CA ALA A 193 -0.79 6.99 2.42
C ALA A 193 -1.16 7.16 0.95
N CYS A 194 -1.66 8.33 0.56
CA CYS A 194 -1.95 8.63 -0.83
C CYS A 194 -1.66 10.10 -1.13
N GLN A 195 -1.17 10.38 -2.34
CA GLN A 195 -0.97 11.75 -2.83
C GLN A 195 -1.19 11.84 -4.32
N TYR A 196 -1.92 12.86 -4.72
CA TYR A 196 -2.04 13.31 -6.10
C TYR A 196 -1.06 14.46 -6.37
N TYR A 197 -0.32 14.34 -7.46
CA TYR A 197 0.64 15.33 -7.98
C TYR A 197 0.05 16.03 -9.20
N PRO A 198 -0.62 17.20 -9.04
CA PRO A 198 -1.42 17.82 -10.10
C PRO A 198 -0.62 18.15 -11.36
N LYS A 199 0.63 18.60 -11.22
CA LYS A 199 1.48 18.95 -12.36
C LYS A 199 1.84 17.75 -13.26
N LEU A 200 1.80 16.54 -12.69
CA LEU A 200 2.12 15.29 -13.38
C LEU A 200 0.88 14.47 -13.71
N ASN A 201 -0.30 14.89 -13.22
CA ASN A 201 -1.53 14.08 -13.20
C ASN A 201 -1.35 12.70 -12.54
N LEU A 202 -0.31 12.54 -11.75
CA LEU A 202 0.12 11.30 -11.15
C LEU A 202 -0.50 11.15 -9.76
N VAL A 203 -1.13 10.00 -9.50
CA VAL A 203 -1.46 9.56 -8.13
C VAL A 203 -0.44 8.53 -7.70
N ARG A 204 0.02 8.64 -6.46
CA ARG A 204 0.79 7.60 -5.76
C ARG A 204 0.07 7.24 -4.48
N MET A 205 -0.04 5.96 -4.21
CA MET A 205 -0.60 5.39 -3.00
C MET A 205 0.32 4.30 -2.46
N ALA A 206 0.33 4.14 -1.17
CA ALA A 206 1.04 3.07 -0.48
C ALA A 206 0.11 2.33 0.47
N ILE A 207 0.29 1.00 0.54
CA ILE A 207 -0.27 0.11 1.54
C ILE A 207 0.88 -0.76 2.02
N VAL A 208 1.26 -0.64 3.27
CA VAL A 208 2.46 -1.27 3.84
C VAL A 208 2.09 -1.97 5.13
N ASP A 209 2.46 -3.22 5.28
CA ASP A 209 2.33 -3.94 6.55
C ASP A 209 3.70 -4.41 7.09
N ASN A 210 3.76 -4.62 8.39
CA ASN A 210 4.93 -5.17 9.09
C ASN A 210 4.73 -6.64 9.50
N GLY A 211 3.91 -7.38 8.76
CA GLY A 211 3.53 -8.75 9.07
C GLY A 211 4.50 -9.83 8.62
N CYS A 212 3.95 -11.01 8.35
CA CYS A 212 4.76 -12.20 8.02
C CYS A 212 5.24 -12.26 6.55
N GLY A 213 4.70 -11.42 5.66
CA GLY A 213 5.06 -11.38 4.26
C GLY A 213 4.36 -12.43 3.39
N ILE A 214 4.53 -12.28 2.06
CA ILE A 214 3.79 -13.09 1.07
C ILE A 214 4.25 -14.55 1.08
N LEU A 215 5.55 -14.80 1.12
CA LEU A 215 6.06 -16.18 1.09
C LEU A 215 5.56 -17.01 2.27
N ALA A 216 5.57 -16.45 3.47
CA ALA A 216 5.07 -17.14 4.66
C ALA A 216 3.59 -17.55 4.52
N THR A 217 2.77 -16.68 3.93
CA THR A 217 1.34 -16.97 3.72
C THR A 217 1.08 -17.98 2.61
N LEU A 218 1.93 -18.03 1.58
CA LEU A 218 1.74 -18.89 0.40
C LEU A 218 2.62 -20.14 0.39
N GLN A 219 3.53 -20.32 1.35
CA GLN A 219 4.51 -21.43 1.35
C GLN A 219 3.90 -22.84 1.26
N ARG A 220 2.63 -22.99 1.69
CA ARG A 220 1.88 -24.25 1.62
C ARG A 220 0.91 -24.31 0.43
N HIS A 221 0.87 -23.26 -0.40
CA HIS A 221 -0.04 -23.22 -1.53
C HIS A 221 0.45 -24.15 -2.64
N PRO A 222 -0.40 -25.06 -3.19
CA PRO A 222 0.04 -26.09 -4.15
C PRO A 222 0.58 -25.52 -5.47
N LEU A 223 0.19 -24.28 -5.84
CA LEU A 223 0.68 -23.61 -7.05
C LEU A 223 2.03 -22.90 -6.84
N LEU A 224 2.59 -22.87 -5.63
CA LEU A 224 3.92 -22.34 -5.36
C LEU A 224 4.96 -23.44 -5.39
N ALA A 225 5.42 -23.79 -6.60
CA ALA A 225 6.41 -24.85 -6.79
C ALA A 225 7.79 -24.46 -6.21
N GLU A 226 8.24 -23.23 -6.46
CA GLU A 226 9.48 -22.69 -5.94
C GLU A 226 9.18 -21.74 -4.78
N LYS A 227 9.71 -22.04 -3.59
CA LYS A 227 9.48 -21.28 -2.35
C LYS A 227 10.47 -20.14 -2.21
N THR A 228 10.44 -19.20 -3.17
CA THR A 228 11.20 -17.95 -3.15
C THR A 228 10.28 -16.76 -2.98
N HIS A 229 10.80 -15.66 -2.45
CA HIS A 229 10.00 -14.43 -2.27
C HIS A 229 9.49 -13.89 -3.61
N LEU A 230 10.31 -13.92 -4.66
CA LEU A 230 9.91 -13.46 -5.98
C LEU A 230 8.75 -14.30 -6.54
N ARG A 231 8.85 -15.64 -6.48
CA ARG A 231 7.78 -16.52 -6.95
C ARG A 231 6.49 -16.38 -6.14
N ALA A 232 6.62 -16.11 -4.84
CA ALA A 232 5.46 -15.84 -4.00
C ALA A 232 4.75 -14.54 -4.40
N ILE A 233 5.51 -13.47 -4.70
CA ILE A 233 4.95 -12.21 -5.21
C ILE A 233 4.27 -12.42 -6.57
N GLU A 234 4.92 -13.11 -7.51
CA GLU A 234 4.34 -13.44 -8.82
C GLU A 234 3.06 -14.26 -8.70
N ALA A 235 3.03 -15.21 -7.75
CA ALA A 235 1.84 -15.99 -7.46
C ALA A 235 0.70 -15.12 -6.90
N ALA A 236 1.00 -14.23 -5.94
CA ALA A 236 0.01 -13.35 -5.32
C ALA A 236 -0.67 -12.40 -6.32
N LEU A 237 0.00 -12.08 -7.43
CA LEU A 237 -0.54 -11.26 -8.51
C LEU A 237 -1.45 -12.02 -9.48
N LYS A 238 -1.53 -13.35 -9.40
CA LYS A 238 -2.42 -14.15 -10.23
C LYS A 238 -3.84 -14.15 -9.65
N PRO A 239 -4.87 -14.04 -10.50
CA PRO A 239 -6.26 -14.09 -10.04
C PRO A 239 -6.55 -15.35 -9.22
N ARG A 240 -7.36 -15.20 -8.18
CA ARG A 240 -7.83 -16.30 -7.34
C ARG A 240 -6.75 -17.08 -6.59
N ILE A 241 -5.54 -16.56 -6.45
CA ILE A 241 -4.55 -17.10 -5.52
C ILE A 241 -4.74 -16.45 -4.16
N SER A 242 -5.30 -17.20 -3.23
CA SER A 242 -5.49 -16.82 -1.83
C SER A 242 -5.27 -18.04 -0.94
N CYS A 243 -4.62 -17.83 0.19
CA CYS A 243 -4.48 -18.86 1.23
C CYS A 243 -5.78 -19.07 2.04
N ASN A 244 -6.82 -18.26 1.82
CA ASN A 244 -8.12 -18.33 2.51
C ASN A 244 -9.16 -19.15 1.70
N ARG A 245 -8.74 -20.21 1.05
CA ARG A 245 -9.64 -21.11 0.32
C ARG A 245 -9.76 -22.46 0.99
N GLY A 246 -10.96 -23.03 0.94
CA GLY A 246 -11.28 -24.37 1.40
C GLY A 246 -12.45 -24.41 2.35
N ALA A 247 -12.95 -25.62 2.64
CA ALA A 247 -14.13 -25.83 3.46
C ALA A 247 -14.10 -25.14 4.84
N MET A 248 -12.90 -25.00 5.43
CA MET A 248 -12.73 -24.29 6.72
C MET A 248 -12.88 -22.77 6.56
N ALA A 249 -12.41 -22.18 5.47
CA ALA A 249 -12.55 -20.74 5.23
C ALA A 249 -14.02 -20.36 5.02
N ALA A 250 -14.77 -21.17 4.29
CA ALA A 250 -16.21 -21.00 4.09
C ALA A 250 -17.01 -21.10 5.42
N VAL A 251 -16.64 -22.05 6.29
CA VAL A 251 -17.30 -22.23 7.60
C VAL A 251 -17.10 -21.01 8.52
N PHE A 252 -15.94 -20.35 8.45
CA PHE A 252 -15.65 -19.18 9.27
C PHE A 252 -16.01 -17.83 8.61
N GLY A 253 -16.63 -17.84 7.42
CA GLY A 253 -17.01 -16.62 6.69
C GLY A 253 -15.81 -15.75 6.27
N VAL A 254 -14.60 -16.34 6.14
CA VAL A 254 -13.33 -15.68 5.81
C VAL A 254 -12.93 -15.99 4.36
N GLU A 255 -13.88 -16.29 3.49
CA GLU A 255 -13.61 -16.53 2.07
C GLU A 255 -13.24 -15.22 1.36
N ASN A 256 -11.96 -14.89 1.38
CA ASN A 256 -11.44 -13.83 0.55
C ASN A 256 -11.19 -14.38 -0.86
N GLN A 257 -11.83 -13.80 -1.85
CA GLN A 257 -11.76 -14.26 -3.24
C GLN A 257 -10.37 -14.08 -3.89
N GLY A 258 -9.39 -13.48 -3.18
CA GLY A 258 -8.05 -13.23 -3.71
C GLY A 258 -8.06 -12.21 -4.87
N ILE A 259 -8.97 -11.25 -4.82
CA ILE A 259 -9.26 -10.33 -5.92
C ILE A 259 -8.62 -8.96 -5.67
N GLY A 260 -8.55 -8.51 -4.42
CA GLY A 260 -8.17 -7.13 -4.09
C GLY A 260 -6.84 -6.68 -4.71
N LEU A 261 -5.78 -7.48 -4.58
CA LEU A 261 -4.46 -7.13 -5.13
C LEU A 261 -4.45 -7.16 -6.65
N THR A 262 -5.04 -8.19 -7.26
CA THR A 262 -5.09 -8.35 -8.72
C THR A 262 -5.92 -7.24 -9.37
N THR A 263 -7.11 -6.94 -8.80
CA THR A 263 -7.97 -5.85 -9.30
C THR A 263 -7.28 -4.50 -9.15
N THR A 264 -6.61 -4.25 -8.02
CA THR A 264 -5.87 -2.99 -7.81
C THR A 264 -4.71 -2.86 -8.81
N ALA A 265 -3.99 -3.95 -9.12
CA ALA A 265 -2.94 -3.96 -10.12
C ALA A 265 -3.49 -3.65 -11.52
N GLU A 266 -4.64 -4.22 -11.85
CA GLU A 266 -5.29 -4.02 -13.14
C GLU A 266 -5.87 -2.60 -13.29
N ILE A 267 -6.45 -2.04 -12.23
CA ILE A 267 -6.86 -0.62 -12.18
C ILE A 267 -5.64 0.27 -12.49
N ALA A 268 -4.51 0.02 -11.83
CA ALA A 268 -3.30 0.79 -12.07
C ALA A 268 -2.83 0.70 -13.54
N ARG A 269 -2.81 -0.52 -14.09
CA ARG A 269 -2.39 -0.80 -15.48
C ARG A 269 -3.27 -0.09 -16.50
N VAL A 270 -4.59 -0.21 -16.37
CA VAL A 270 -5.55 0.43 -17.29
C VAL A 270 -5.48 1.95 -17.18
N ALA A 271 -5.21 2.47 -15.98
CA ALA A 271 -4.98 3.89 -15.75
C ALA A 271 -3.53 4.35 -16.08
N GLY A 272 -2.81 3.62 -16.93
CA GLY A 272 -1.49 4.03 -17.44
C GLY A 272 -0.35 3.94 -16.42
N GLY A 273 -0.52 3.18 -15.35
CA GLY A 273 0.44 3.02 -14.27
C GLY A 273 0.80 1.58 -13.96
N GLY A 274 0.97 1.27 -12.69
CA GLY A 274 1.30 -0.06 -12.20
C GLY A 274 1.35 -0.12 -10.68
N ILE A 275 1.70 -1.29 -10.19
CA ILE A 275 2.02 -1.49 -8.77
C ILE A 275 3.45 -2.00 -8.60
N LEU A 276 4.04 -1.66 -7.47
CA LEU A 276 5.30 -2.19 -6.98
C LEU A 276 5.00 -2.97 -5.71
N LEU A 277 5.47 -4.22 -5.64
CA LEU A 277 5.38 -5.05 -4.45
C LEU A 277 6.77 -5.38 -3.94
N ALA A 278 6.96 -5.25 -2.63
CA ALA A 278 8.15 -5.73 -1.96
C ALA A 278 7.77 -6.64 -0.78
N SER A 279 8.43 -7.79 -0.66
CA SER A 279 8.30 -8.72 0.46
C SER A 279 9.53 -9.63 0.52
N GLY A 280 10.08 -9.82 1.72
CA GLY A 280 11.32 -10.58 1.90
C GLY A 280 12.51 -9.90 1.22
N ASN A 281 13.15 -10.61 0.31
CA ASN A 281 14.27 -10.08 -0.47
C ASN A 281 13.91 -9.73 -1.92
N ALA A 282 12.63 -9.71 -2.28
CA ALA A 282 12.18 -9.49 -3.64
C ALA A 282 11.34 -8.22 -3.77
N VAL A 283 11.55 -7.53 -4.87
CA VAL A 283 10.76 -6.38 -5.33
C VAL A 283 10.36 -6.63 -6.77
N LEU A 284 9.07 -6.53 -7.05
CA LEU A 284 8.50 -6.68 -8.37
C LEU A 284 7.64 -5.46 -8.71
N GLU A 285 7.85 -4.88 -9.89
CA GLU A 285 6.96 -3.89 -10.46
C GLU A 285 6.20 -4.51 -11.65
N THR A 286 4.89 -4.27 -11.73
CA THR A 286 4.04 -4.87 -12.79
C THR A 286 4.30 -4.32 -14.18
N ARG A 287 5.01 -3.19 -14.31
CA ARG A 287 5.53 -2.76 -15.61
C ARG A 287 6.67 -3.68 -16.06
N PRO A 288 6.74 -4.04 -17.35
CA PRO A 288 7.71 -5.03 -17.84
C PRO A 288 9.17 -4.74 -17.49
N GLY A 289 9.92 -5.78 -17.13
CA GLY A 289 11.38 -5.72 -16.98
C GLY A 289 11.89 -5.18 -15.64
N LYS A 290 11.04 -4.99 -14.64
CA LYS A 290 11.44 -4.42 -13.35
C LYS A 290 11.26 -5.41 -12.18
N GLN A 291 12.14 -6.40 -12.15
CA GLN A 291 12.27 -7.31 -11.01
C GLN A 291 13.63 -7.08 -10.35
N ILE A 292 13.66 -7.07 -9.03
CA ILE A 292 14.88 -6.90 -8.24
C ILE A 292 14.85 -7.96 -7.14
N GLU A 293 15.90 -8.78 -7.10
CA GLU A 293 16.20 -9.58 -5.93
C GLU A 293 17.38 -8.93 -5.20
N LEU A 294 17.33 -8.92 -3.88
CA LEU A 294 18.33 -8.38 -2.98
C LEU A 294 19.00 -9.53 -2.24
N ASP A 295 20.26 -9.36 -1.87
CA ASP A 295 21.06 -10.44 -1.28
C ASP A 295 20.56 -10.87 0.11
N THR A 296 19.80 -9.99 0.77
CA THR A 296 19.24 -10.22 2.11
C THR A 296 17.76 -9.88 2.16
N GLU A 297 17.05 -10.46 3.13
CA GLU A 297 15.69 -10.03 3.44
C GLU A 297 15.70 -8.56 3.89
N VAL A 298 14.90 -7.74 3.21
CA VAL A 298 14.92 -6.28 3.40
C VAL A 298 13.59 -5.74 3.94
N TRP A 299 12.51 -6.50 3.77
CA TRP A 299 11.19 -6.15 4.28
C TRP A 299 10.40 -7.40 4.64
N ARG A 300 10.23 -7.67 5.92
CA ARG A 300 9.53 -8.88 6.38
C ARG A 300 8.06 -8.92 5.97
N GLY A 301 7.34 -7.79 6.06
CA GLY A 301 5.94 -7.67 5.67
C GLY A 301 5.72 -7.55 4.17
N VAL A 302 4.68 -6.83 3.78
CA VAL A 302 4.38 -6.48 2.38
C VAL A 302 4.34 -4.97 2.23
N SER A 303 5.01 -4.46 1.20
CA SER A 303 4.98 -3.05 0.84
C SER A 303 4.46 -2.91 -0.59
N ILE A 304 3.30 -2.26 -0.74
CA ILE A 304 2.61 -2.06 -2.01
C ILE A 304 2.65 -0.58 -2.35
N GLY A 305 3.29 -0.25 -3.47
CA GLY A 305 3.23 1.07 -4.08
C GLY A 305 2.35 1.02 -5.33
N PHE A 306 1.30 1.83 -5.36
CA PHE A 306 0.40 2.01 -6.51
C PHE A 306 0.67 3.37 -7.15
N PHE A 307 0.66 3.44 -8.47
CA PHE A 307 0.75 4.69 -9.20
C PHE A 307 -0.05 4.62 -10.50
N CYS A 308 -0.70 5.74 -10.89
CA CYS A 308 -1.46 5.85 -12.13
C CYS A 308 -1.64 7.31 -12.58
N ASP A 309 -2.05 7.50 -13.83
CA ASP A 309 -2.57 8.78 -14.32
C ASP A 309 -4.04 8.93 -13.88
N ARG A 310 -4.32 9.93 -13.03
CA ARG A 310 -5.66 10.18 -12.50
C ARG A 310 -6.71 10.42 -13.59
N ARG A 311 -6.32 11.01 -14.73
CA ARG A 311 -7.23 11.31 -15.83
C ARG A 311 -7.76 10.06 -16.53
N LEU A 312 -7.02 8.95 -16.43
CA LEU A 312 -7.42 7.68 -17.04
C LEU A 312 -8.28 6.81 -16.13
N LEU A 313 -8.34 7.12 -14.81
CA LEU A 313 -9.17 6.36 -13.87
C LEU A 313 -10.66 6.28 -14.26
N PRO A 314 -11.33 7.35 -14.77
CA PRO A 314 -12.72 7.25 -15.19
C PRO A 314 -12.98 6.28 -16.36
N GLN A 315 -11.93 5.90 -17.09
CA GLN A 315 -12.01 4.95 -18.20
C GLN A 315 -11.94 3.49 -17.73
N VAL A 316 -11.61 3.26 -16.45
CA VAL A 316 -11.46 1.93 -15.86
C VAL A 316 -12.84 1.37 -15.53
N SER A 317 -13.28 0.34 -16.25
CA SER A 317 -14.47 -0.43 -15.89
C SER A 317 -14.12 -1.46 -14.82
N VAL A 318 -14.12 -1.06 -13.55
CA VAL A 318 -13.75 -1.95 -12.45
C VAL A 318 -14.70 -3.15 -12.34
N SER A 319 -15.98 -2.96 -12.68
CA SER A 319 -16.96 -4.07 -12.73
C SER A 319 -16.57 -5.16 -13.74
N ALA A 320 -15.90 -4.79 -14.84
CA ALA A 320 -15.40 -5.77 -15.81
C ALA A 320 -14.09 -6.46 -15.34
N LEU A 321 -13.44 -5.93 -14.31
CA LEU A 321 -12.22 -6.49 -13.72
C LEU A 321 -12.51 -7.42 -12.53
N LEU A 322 -13.72 -7.35 -11.97
CA LEU A 322 -14.16 -8.28 -10.93
C LEU A 322 -14.50 -9.62 -11.59
N PRO A 323 -14.10 -10.76 -11.00
CA PRO A 323 -14.53 -12.05 -11.50
C PRO A 323 -16.05 -12.13 -11.47
N GLU A 324 -16.63 -12.70 -12.51
CA GLU A 324 -18.06 -13.05 -12.52
C GLU A 324 -18.39 -13.93 -11.31
N ASP A 325 -19.46 -13.60 -10.62
CA ASP A 325 -19.93 -14.38 -9.48
C ASP A 325 -20.26 -15.80 -9.97
N PRO A 326 -19.66 -16.85 -9.38
CA PRO A 326 -19.95 -18.22 -9.79
C PRO A 326 -21.45 -18.59 -9.68
N ALA A 327 -22.23 -17.87 -8.84
CA ALA A 327 -23.67 -18.01 -8.77
C ALA A 327 -24.39 -17.56 -10.04
N ASN A 328 -23.91 -16.49 -10.69
CA ASN A 328 -24.47 -16.02 -11.97
C ASN A 328 -24.04 -16.91 -13.15
N ALA A 329 -22.87 -17.54 -13.07
CA ALA A 329 -22.45 -18.51 -14.08
C ALA A 329 -23.25 -19.82 -14.02
N ALA A 330 -23.72 -20.20 -12.82
CA ALA A 330 -24.55 -21.38 -12.63
C ALA A 330 -26.03 -21.17 -13.08
N GLU A 331 -26.55 -19.93 -13.01
CA GLU A 331 -27.90 -19.62 -13.51
C GLU A 331 -27.98 -19.66 -15.04
N VAL A 332 -26.90 -19.29 -15.75
CA VAL A 332 -26.85 -19.40 -17.23
C VAL A 332 -26.82 -20.85 -17.70
N ASP A 333 -26.17 -21.73 -16.93
CA ASP A 333 -26.08 -23.17 -17.25
C ASP A 333 -27.38 -23.94 -16.92
N LEU A 334 -28.17 -23.45 -15.99
CA LEU A 334 -29.49 -24.03 -15.66
C LEU A 334 -30.56 -23.71 -16.69
N ASP A 335 -30.54 -22.53 -17.28
CA ASP A 335 -31.48 -22.15 -18.36
C ASP A 335 -31.17 -22.89 -19.66
N ASP A 336 -29.89 -23.17 -19.95
CA ASP A 336 -29.48 -23.98 -21.11
C ASP A 336 -29.83 -25.47 -20.91
N MET A 337 -29.88 -25.97 -19.69
CA MET A 337 -30.31 -27.34 -19.41
C MET A 337 -31.84 -27.54 -19.46
N LEU A 338 -32.65 -26.49 -19.40
CA LEU A 338 -34.11 -26.56 -19.44
C LEU A 338 -34.67 -26.40 -20.89
N ASN A 339 -33.82 -26.07 -21.87
CA ASN A 339 -34.19 -25.90 -23.27
C ASN A 339 -33.96 -27.15 -24.16
N PHE A 340 -34.01 -28.36 -23.60
CA PHE A 340 -34.16 -29.56 -24.41
C PHE A 340 -35.62 -29.71 -24.85
N ARG A 341 -35.92 -29.19 -26.01
CA ARG A 341 -36.99 -29.68 -26.92
C ARG A 341 -36.44 -29.93 -28.29
#